data_54a076a492eef70640a507eba7d5a72a
#
_entry.id   54a076a492eef70640a507eba7d5a72a
#
_cell.length_a   1.000
_cell.length_b   1.000
_cell.length_c   1.000
_cell.angle_alpha   90.00
_cell.angle_beta   90.00
_cell.angle_gamma   90.00
#
_symmetry.space_group_name_H-M   'P 1'
#
loop_
_entity.id
_entity.type
_entity.pdbx_description
1 polymer ?
#
loop_
_entity_poly.entity_id
_entity_poly.type
_entity_poly.pdbx_seq_one_letter_code
_entity_poly.pdbx_strand_id
1 'polypeptide(L)'
;SMKPLKKTYEGESDLAALFQNPPTGYGIVPFYWWLGDPITKERLSYEIDCMKDHSIAGLQINYAHSCEGGRSYGLTYQSDPPLFSDDWWDKVKYLMELGKKDHFSISLSDYTLGTPGQGHFTDAILKEFPQMRGRLLKCETMECTAQKKISISLPENVLNVSFVSEEGWKDISRLIEHNGLDWCPDFDGQLVFIWSEIQEYSLDPMHPLSGQKVCEKFFGVFEEHFPEECGKDMIFVPFF
;
A
#
# COMPACT_ATOMS: atom_id res chain seq x y z
N SER A 1 11.76 16.05 -11.85
CA SER A 1 12.10 14.78 -12.54
C SER A 1 13.11 14.02 -11.70
N MET A 2 12.69 12.92 -11.09
CA MET A 2 13.56 12.03 -10.32
C MET A 2 14.70 11.52 -11.20
N LYS A 3 15.93 11.76 -10.77
CA LYS A 3 17.09 11.11 -11.39
C LYS A 3 17.22 9.70 -10.82
N PRO A 4 17.33 8.66 -11.66
CA PRO A 4 17.58 7.31 -11.17
C PRO A 4 18.95 7.27 -10.47
N LEU A 5 19.01 6.62 -9.31
CA LEU A 5 20.25 6.27 -8.63
C LEU A 5 21.07 5.37 -9.55
N LYS A 6 21.98 5.94 -10.33
CA LYS A 6 23.06 5.18 -10.93
C LYS A 6 24.19 5.10 -9.93
N LYS A 7 24.27 4.05 -9.13
CA LYS A 7 25.55 3.57 -8.62
C LYS A 7 26.20 2.75 -9.75
N THR A 8 26.91 3.41 -10.62
CA THR A 8 27.87 2.73 -11.51
C THR A 8 29.14 2.49 -10.71
N TYR A 9 29.44 1.22 -10.46
CA TYR A 9 30.78 0.83 -10.08
C TYR A 9 31.66 0.96 -11.32
N GLU A 10 32.44 2.04 -11.38
CA GLU A 10 33.50 2.22 -12.36
C GLU A 10 34.76 1.58 -11.78
N GLY A 11 35.11 0.38 -12.26
CA GLY A 11 36.34 -0.31 -11.94
C GLY A 11 36.20 -1.83 -12.08
N GLU A 12 37.30 -2.51 -12.38
CA GLU A 12 37.44 -3.96 -12.25
C GLU A 12 37.31 -4.32 -10.77
N SER A 13 36.06 -4.51 -10.29
CA SER A 13 35.80 -4.94 -8.92
C SER A 13 35.91 -6.45 -8.85
N ASP A 14 36.78 -6.94 -7.97
CA ASP A 14 36.76 -8.35 -7.59
C ASP A 14 35.44 -8.67 -6.89
N LEU A 15 34.48 -9.26 -7.64
CA LEU A 15 33.18 -9.62 -7.15
C LEU A 15 33.24 -10.58 -5.96
N ALA A 16 34.26 -11.44 -5.89
CA ALA A 16 34.42 -12.36 -4.77
C ALA A 16 34.81 -11.61 -3.49
N ALA A 17 35.71 -10.62 -3.59
CA ALA A 17 36.07 -9.77 -2.45
C ALA A 17 34.88 -8.90 -1.99
N LEU A 18 34.12 -8.34 -2.92
CA LEU A 18 32.91 -7.57 -2.60
C LEU A 18 31.80 -8.44 -1.99
N PHE A 19 31.70 -9.70 -2.38
CA PHE A 19 30.74 -10.64 -1.79
C PHE A 19 31.14 -11.03 -0.36
N GLN A 20 32.44 -11.22 -0.10
CA GLN A 20 32.96 -11.55 1.22
C GLN A 20 32.90 -10.36 2.19
N ASN A 21 33.12 -9.15 1.68
CA ASN A 21 33.11 -7.90 2.45
C ASN A 21 32.25 -6.86 1.71
N PRO A 22 30.92 -6.97 1.77
CA PRO A 22 30.06 -6.04 1.04
C PRO A 22 30.25 -4.61 1.57
N PRO A 23 30.25 -3.62 0.66
CA PRO A 23 30.31 -2.22 1.06
C PRO A 23 29.12 -1.81 1.93
N THR A 24 29.30 -0.78 2.73
CA THR A 24 28.22 -0.16 3.52
C THR A 24 27.00 0.15 2.62
N GLY A 25 25.84 -0.24 3.05
CA GLY A 25 24.58 -0.12 2.30
C GLY A 25 24.16 -1.37 1.51
N TYR A 26 25.02 -2.41 1.49
CA TYR A 26 24.67 -3.74 0.98
C TYR A 26 24.46 -4.68 2.17
N GLY A 27 23.28 -4.68 2.72
CA GLY A 27 22.92 -5.53 3.84
C GLY A 27 21.40 -5.62 4.00
N ILE A 28 20.99 -6.30 5.05
CA ILE A 28 19.56 -6.44 5.39
C ILE A 28 19.04 -5.08 5.85
N VAL A 29 17.82 -4.74 5.41
CA VAL A 29 17.04 -3.59 5.87
C VAL A 29 15.74 -4.13 6.47
N PRO A 30 15.72 -4.47 7.77
CA PRO A 30 14.54 -5.04 8.42
C PRO A 30 13.45 -3.99 8.63
N PHE A 31 12.22 -4.46 8.84
CA PHE A 31 11.14 -3.65 9.39
C PHE A 31 11.44 -3.30 10.84
N TYR A 32 11.23 -2.05 11.18
CA TYR A 32 11.40 -1.51 12.53
C TYR A 32 10.05 -0.97 13.02
N TRP A 33 9.45 -1.70 13.94
CA TRP A 33 8.08 -1.48 14.36
C TRP A 33 7.99 -0.50 15.52
N TRP A 34 7.31 0.62 15.28
CA TRP A 34 6.94 1.62 16.29
C TRP A 34 5.46 1.44 16.63
N LEU A 35 5.15 0.49 17.50
CA LEU A 35 3.79 0.05 17.77
C LEU A 35 3.26 0.45 19.15
N GLY A 36 3.73 1.57 19.73
CA GLY A 36 3.20 2.14 20.96
C GLY A 36 4.13 2.03 22.16
N ASP A 37 5.25 1.32 22.06
CA ASP A 37 6.30 1.42 23.06
C ASP A 37 6.92 2.81 23.08
N PRO A 38 7.27 3.37 24.27
CA PRO A 38 7.91 4.67 24.36
C PRO A 38 9.21 4.74 23.55
N ILE A 39 9.28 5.71 22.65
CA ILE A 39 10.45 5.93 21.79
C ILE A 39 11.29 7.07 22.38
N THR A 40 12.49 6.73 22.83
CA THR A 40 13.48 7.70 23.35
C THR A 40 14.74 7.72 22.50
N LYS A 41 15.47 8.84 22.51
CA LYS A 41 16.75 8.95 21.75
C LYS A 41 17.78 7.95 22.25
N GLU A 42 17.82 7.67 23.54
CA GLU A 42 18.73 6.68 24.15
C GLU A 42 18.44 5.27 23.62
N ARG A 43 17.15 4.88 23.59
CA ARG A 43 16.72 3.59 23.06
C ARG A 43 17.06 3.48 21.57
N LEU A 44 16.75 4.50 20.78
CA LEU A 44 17.05 4.54 19.34
C LEU A 44 18.55 4.38 19.09
N SER A 45 19.41 5.12 19.84
CA SER A 45 20.86 4.98 19.71
C SER A 45 21.33 3.57 20.02
N TYR A 46 20.86 2.99 21.14
CA TYR A 46 21.21 1.64 21.53
C TYR A 46 20.82 0.60 20.47
N GLU A 47 19.60 0.68 19.96
CA GLU A 47 19.10 -0.27 18.96
C GLU A 47 19.83 -0.14 17.62
N ILE A 48 20.14 1.09 17.17
CA ILE A 48 20.95 1.32 15.96
C ILE A 48 22.36 0.75 16.12
N ASP A 49 23.01 0.95 17.26
CA ASP A 49 24.34 0.39 17.51
C ASP A 49 24.28 -1.15 17.50
N CYS A 50 23.28 -1.77 18.13
CA CYS A 50 23.09 -3.21 18.05
C CYS A 50 22.88 -3.70 16.60
N MET A 51 22.11 -2.99 15.80
CA MET A 51 21.88 -3.37 14.40
C MET A 51 23.16 -3.28 13.57
N LYS A 52 23.96 -2.25 13.77
CA LYS A 52 25.26 -2.07 13.09
C LYS A 52 26.23 -3.19 13.45
N ASP A 53 26.31 -3.59 14.71
CA ASP A 53 27.16 -4.69 15.18
C ASP A 53 26.78 -6.04 14.53
N HIS A 54 25.55 -6.17 14.01
CA HIS A 54 25.07 -7.34 13.29
C HIS A 54 25.05 -7.15 11.77
N SER A 55 25.79 -6.19 11.23
CA SER A 55 25.89 -5.91 9.78
C SER A 55 24.56 -5.58 9.10
N ILE A 56 23.63 -5.01 9.84
CA ILE A 56 22.37 -4.48 9.29
C ILE A 56 22.67 -3.13 8.65
N ALA A 57 22.25 -2.94 7.40
CA ALA A 57 22.61 -1.78 6.59
C ALA A 57 21.62 -0.60 6.68
N GLY A 58 20.47 -0.82 7.29
CA GLY A 58 19.43 0.19 7.43
C GLY A 58 18.20 -0.38 8.10
N LEU A 59 17.15 0.42 8.18
CA LEU A 59 15.85 0.00 8.70
C LEU A 59 14.70 0.69 7.96
N GLN A 60 13.54 0.05 7.99
CA GLN A 60 12.30 0.63 7.52
C GLN A 60 11.35 0.82 8.70
N ILE A 61 11.07 2.09 9.03
CA ILE A 61 10.13 2.42 10.08
C ILE A 61 8.71 2.07 9.64
N ASN A 62 8.05 1.24 10.42
CA ASN A 62 6.64 0.93 10.33
C ASN A 62 5.98 1.38 11.64
N TYR A 63 5.11 2.36 11.55
CA TYR A 63 4.56 3.05 12.72
C TYR A 63 3.09 2.67 12.96
N ALA A 64 2.61 2.93 14.17
CA ALA A 64 1.18 2.87 14.47
C ALA A 64 0.43 3.91 13.61
N HIS A 65 -0.67 3.48 12.97
CA HIS A 65 -1.28 4.21 11.85
C HIS A 65 -2.13 5.40 12.25
N SER A 66 -2.49 5.54 13.50
CA SER A 66 -3.26 6.68 13.99
C SER A 66 -3.04 6.88 15.48
N CYS A 67 -3.39 8.06 15.96
CA CYS A 67 -3.44 8.32 17.40
C CYS A 67 -4.53 7.50 18.13
N GLU A 68 -5.48 6.94 17.40
CA GLU A 68 -6.58 6.11 17.91
C GLU A 68 -6.33 4.60 17.77
N GLY A 69 -5.19 4.21 17.20
CA GLY A 69 -4.85 2.84 16.84
C GLY A 69 -5.18 2.48 15.38
N GLY A 70 -4.55 1.46 14.85
CA GLY A 70 -4.72 1.02 13.48
C GLY A 70 -5.89 0.05 13.30
N ARG A 71 -6.44 0.01 12.10
CA ARG A 71 -7.54 -0.92 11.73
C ARG A 71 -7.05 -2.32 11.38
N SER A 72 -5.77 -2.49 11.11
CA SER A 72 -5.22 -3.71 10.56
C SER A 72 -4.77 -4.68 11.65
N TYR A 73 -5.16 -5.93 11.53
CA TYR A 73 -4.65 -7.07 12.31
C TYR A 73 -4.74 -6.97 13.83
N GLY A 74 -5.67 -6.17 14.35
CA GLY A 74 -5.85 -6.01 15.80
C GLY A 74 -4.70 -5.28 16.51
N LEU A 75 -3.75 -4.71 15.78
CA LEU A 75 -2.68 -3.87 16.31
C LEU A 75 -3.22 -2.45 16.49
N THR A 76 -3.81 -2.20 17.64
CA THR A 76 -4.49 -0.94 17.98
C THR A 76 -3.74 -0.14 19.03
N TYR A 77 -2.43 -0.11 18.93
CA TYR A 77 -1.61 0.68 19.86
C TYR A 77 -1.55 2.13 19.43
N GLN A 78 -1.65 3.02 20.40
CA GLN A 78 -1.35 4.43 20.19
C GLN A 78 0.16 4.62 20.08
N SER A 79 0.58 5.54 19.23
CA SER A 79 1.98 5.91 19.12
C SER A 79 2.44 6.67 20.35
N ASP A 80 3.64 6.38 20.86
CA ASP A 80 4.30 7.10 21.93
C ASP A 80 5.74 7.47 21.51
N PRO A 81 6.04 8.73 21.17
CA PRO A 81 5.16 9.92 21.22
C PRO A 81 3.98 9.85 20.23
N PRO A 82 2.97 10.71 20.40
CA PRO A 82 1.82 10.76 19.50
C PRO A 82 2.22 10.93 18.03
N LEU A 83 1.57 10.17 17.15
CA LEU A 83 1.88 10.14 15.72
C LEU A 83 1.88 11.56 15.13
N PHE A 84 2.93 11.89 14.38
CA PHE A 84 3.15 13.16 13.71
C PHE A 84 3.18 14.40 14.62
N SER A 85 3.30 14.21 15.95
CA SER A 85 3.64 15.31 16.85
C SER A 85 5.07 15.80 16.62
N ASP A 86 5.39 17.00 17.09
CA ASP A 86 6.75 17.55 17.01
C ASP A 86 7.78 16.60 17.65
N ASP A 87 7.42 15.93 18.75
CA ASP A 87 8.29 14.96 19.41
C ASP A 87 8.47 13.69 18.57
N TRP A 88 7.44 13.24 17.85
CA TRP A 88 7.56 12.12 16.91
C TRP A 88 8.51 12.48 15.75
N TRP A 89 8.36 13.66 15.17
CA TRP A 89 9.25 14.15 14.11
C TRP A 89 10.68 14.37 14.61
N ASP A 90 10.86 14.84 15.85
CA ASP A 90 12.20 14.93 16.48
C ASP A 90 12.88 13.55 16.56
N LYS A 91 12.15 12.47 16.84
CA LYS A 91 12.71 11.11 16.81
C LYS A 91 13.09 10.65 15.41
N VAL A 92 12.26 10.94 14.41
CA VAL A 92 12.60 10.63 13.00
C VAL A 92 13.85 11.42 12.59
N LYS A 93 13.90 12.71 12.87
CA LYS A 93 15.08 13.55 12.60
C LYS A 93 16.35 13.00 13.27
N TYR A 94 16.24 12.64 14.54
CA TYR A 94 17.35 12.05 15.27
C TYR A 94 17.87 10.74 14.62
N LEU A 95 16.98 9.87 14.20
CA LEU A 95 17.37 8.67 13.45
C LEU A 95 18.04 9.00 12.12
N MET A 96 17.55 9.98 11.40
CA MET A 96 18.17 10.41 10.13
C MET A 96 19.58 10.95 10.36
N GLU A 97 19.81 11.70 11.46
CA GLU A 97 21.15 12.20 11.85
C GLU A 97 22.09 11.05 12.19
N LEU A 98 21.63 10.05 12.94
CA LEU A 98 22.39 8.83 13.22
C LEU A 98 22.70 8.06 11.92
N GLY A 99 21.71 7.88 11.07
CA GLY A 99 21.86 7.20 9.78
C GLY A 99 22.87 7.90 8.87
N LYS A 100 22.83 9.21 8.81
CA LYS A 100 23.79 10.02 8.03
C LYS A 100 25.21 9.88 8.57
N LYS A 101 25.37 9.93 9.88
CA LYS A 101 26.68 9.78 10.55
C LYS A 101 27.30 8.40 10.29
N ASP A 102 26.50 7.36 10.36
CA ASP A 102 26.96 5.98 10.37
C ASP A 102 26.75 5.26 9.02
N HIS A 103 26.32 5.98 7.98
CA HIS A 103 25.98 5.42 6.66
C HIS A 103 24.91 4.31 6.72
N PHE A 104 23.95 4.45 7.63
CA PHE A 104 22.87 3.53 7.86
C PHE A 104 21.59 4.10 7.23
N SER A 105 20.93 3.35 6.35
CA SER A 105 19.75 3.85 5.65
C SER A 105 18.51 3.85 6.55
N ILE A 106 17.75 4.94 6.50
CA ILE A 106 16.46 5.06 7.16
C ILE A 106 15.40 5.23 6.09
N SER A 107 14.40 4.38 6.13
CA SER A 107 13.21 4.51 5.29
C SER A 107 11.96 4.55 6.15
N LEU A 108 10.91 5.15 5.63
CA LEU A 108 9.60 5.22 6.26
C LEU A 108 8.55 4.84 5.23
N SER A 109 7.58 4.06 5.64
CA SER A 109 6.54 3.55 4.76
C SER A 109 5.17 3.86 5.32
N ASP A 110 4.23 4.30 4.48
CA ASP A 110 2.80 4.36 4.81
C ASP A 110 2.13 2.97 4.67
N TYR A 111 2.95 1.93 4.70
CA TYR A 111 2.50 0.57 4.57
C TYR A 111 1.93 0.06 5.89
N THR A 112 0.65 -0.29 5.89
CA THR A 112 0.06 -1.10 6.94
C THR A 112 0.21 -2.58 6.61
N LEU A 113 0.33 -3.40 7.65
CA LEU A 113 0.36 -4.85 7.52
C LEU A 113 -0.76 -5.34 6.58
N GLY A 114 -0.42 -5.70 5.37
CA GLY A 114 -1.27 -6.49 4.51
C GLY A 114 -1.53 -5.97 3.10
N THR A 115 -1.63 -4.68 2.85
CA THR A 115 -2.01 -4.25 1.49
C THR A 115 -1.43 -2.87 1.14
N PRO A 116 -0.71 -2.75 0.02
CA PRO A 116 -0.36 -1.45 -0.55
C PRO A 116 -1.62 -0.59 -0.75
N GLY A 117 -1.51 0.70 -0.51
CA GLY A 117 -2.62 1.63 -0.67
C GLY A 117 -3.58 1.72 0.51
N GLN A 118 -3.18 1.23 1.67
CA GLN A 118 -3.84 1.45 2.96
C GLN A 118 -2.87 2.07 3.94
N GLY A 119 -3.31 3.01 4.78
CA GLY A 119 -2.49 3.67 5.76
C GLY A 119 -3.02 5.05 6.13
N HIS A 120 -2.28 5.78 6.97
CA HIS A 120 -2.69 7.07 7.47
C HIS A 120 -2.97 8.08 6.34
N PHE A 121 -2.05 8.20 5.38
CA PHE A 121 -2.17 9.15 4.27
C PHE A 121 -3.24 8.72 3.28
N THR A 122 -3.32 7.42 2.99
CA THR A 122 -4.40 6.85 2.16
C THR A 122 -5.77 7.13 2.77
N ASP A 123 -5.94 6.93 4.07
CA ASP A 123 -7.17 7.23 4.77
C ASP A 123 -7.54 8.71 4.70
N ALA A 124 -6.56 9.60 4.85
CA ALA A 124 -6.77 11.04 4.71
C ALA A 124 -7.22 11.40 3.27
N ILE A 125 -6.60 10.80 2.25
CA ILE A 125 -7.00 11.00 0.85
C ILE A 125 -8.43 10.50 0.62
N LEU A 126 -8.76 9.29 1.05
CA LEU A 126 -10.09 8.71 0.84
C LEU A 126 -11.21 9.40 1.62
N LYS A 127 -10.89 10.04 2.72
CA LYS A 127 -11.83 10.90 3.46
C LYS A 127 -12.15 12.18 2.67
N GLU A 128 -11.15 12.79 2.05
CA GLU A 128 -11.30 14.02 1.26
C GLU A 128 -11.84 13.71 -0.16
N PHE A 129 -11.42 12.60 -0.76
CA PHE A 129 -11.76 12.18 -2.13
C PHE A 129 -12.35 10.76 -2.16
N PRO A 130 -13.58 10.54 -1.66
CA PRO A 130 -14.18 9.21 -1.56
C PRO A 130 -14.36 8.49 -2.91
N GLN A 131 -14.41 9.23 -4.01
CA GLN A 131 -14.48 8.68 -5.37
C GLN A 131 -13.18 7.99 -5.82
N MET A 132 -12.08 8.17 -5.09
CA MET A 132 -10.80 7.52 -5.38
C MET A 132 -10.66 6.15 -4.72
N ARG A 133 -11.74 5.60 -4.15
CA ARG A 133 -11.74 4.23 -3.61
C ARG A 133 -11.56 3.20 -4.70
N GLY A 134 -10.72 2.22 -4.41
CA GLY A 134 -10.54 1.05 -5.26
C GLY A 134 -11.84 0.27 -5.46
N ARG A 135 -11.90 -0.49 -6.52
CA ARG A 135 -13.02 -1.38 -6.83
C ARG A 135 -12.51 -2.80 -7.04
N LEU A 136 -13.18 -3.74 -6.45
CA LEU A 136 -12.91 -5.16 -6.63
C LEU A 136 -13.90 -5.75 -7.62
N LEU A 137 -13.39 -6.41 -8.64
CA LEU A 137 -14.22 -7.17 -9.57
C LEU A 137 -14.64 -8.49 -8.92
N LYS A 138 -15.94 -8.75 -8.94
CA LYS A 138 -16.56 -9.99 -8.46
C LYS A 138 -17.18 -10.74 -9.63
N CYS A 139 -17.15 -12.05 -9.54
CA CYS A 139 -17.77 -12.92 -10.52
C CYS A 139 -18.48 -14.08 -9.79
N GLU A 140 -19.68 -14.35 -10.19
CA GLU A 140 -20.47 -15.48 -9.65
C GLU A 140 -21.17 -16.21 -10.79
N THR A 141 -21.42 -17.49 -10.59
CA THR A 141 -22.09 -18.34 -11.56
C THR A 141 -23.29 -19.05 -10.93
N MET A 142 -24.34 -19.25 -11.72
CA MET A 142 -25.54 -19.97 -11.33
C MET A 142 -25.97 -20.95 -12.43
N GLU A 143 -26.24 -22.19 -12.08
CA GLU A 143 -26.78 -23.19 -13.00
C GLU A 143 -28.18 -22.82 -13.45
N CYS A 144 -28.44 -22.99 -14.73
CA CYS A 144 -29.70 -22.70 -15.38
C CYS A 144 -30.24 -23.93 -16.14
N THR A 145 -31.51 -24.21 -15.99
CA THR A 145 -32.17 -25.30 -16.71
C THR A 145 -33.04 -24.73 -17.84
N ALA A 146 -32.97 -25.35 -18.99
CA ALA A 146 -33.81 -25.00 -20.15
C ALA A 146 -35.26 -24.85 -19.80
N GLN A 147 -35.91 -23.84 -20.35
CA GLN A 147 -37.35 -23.53 -20.19
C GLN A 147 -37.79 -23.27 -18.75
N LYS A 148 -36.85 -23.16 -17.79
CA LYS A 148 -37.15 -22.78 -16.40
C LYS A 148 -36.89 -21.30 -16.19
N LYS A 149 -37.96 -20.57 -15.85
CA LYS A 149 -37.88 -19.12 -15.58
C LYS A 149 -36.92 -18.84 -14.40
N ILE A 150 -36.03 -17.90 -14.58
CA ILE A 150 -35.11 -17.32 -13.58
C ILE A 150 -35.66 -15.95 -13.22
N SER A 151 -35.76 -15.67 -11.91
CA SER A 151 -36.12 -14.37 -11.38
C SER A 151 -35.23 -14.11 -10.19
N ILE A 152 -34.22 -13.24 -10.38
CA ILE A 152 -33.17 -12.96 -9.38
C ILE A 152 -32.94 -11.47 -9.26
N SER A 153 -32.55 -11.05 -8.05
CA SER A 153 -31.97 -9.74 -7.81
C SER A 153 -30.46 -9.82 -8.01
N LEU A 154 -29.93 -8.88 -8.75
CA LEU A 154 -28.49 -8.78 -9.02
C LEU A 154 -27.82 -7.83 -8.02
N PRO A 155 -26.50 -7.98 -7.77
CA PRO A 155 -25.74 -7.01 -6.99
C PRO A 155 -25.81 -5.60 -7.59
N GLU A 156 -25.51 -4.60 -6.77
CA GLU A 156 -25.31 -3.26 -7.31
C GLU A 156 -24.06 -3.20 -8.22
N ASN A 157 -24.07 -2.28 -9.17
CA ASN A 157 -22.94 -2.07 -10.10
C ASN A 157 -22.56 -3.30 -10.94
N VAL A 158 -23.56 -4.04 -11.40
CA VAL A 158 -23.35 -5.11 -12.39
C VAL A 158 -22.77 -4.54 -13.66
N LEU A 159 -21.70 -5.17 -14.13
CA LEU A 159 -20.98 -4.78 -15.34
C LEU A 159 -21.38 -5.65 -16.53
N ASN A 160 -21.61 -6.91 -16.28
CA ASN A 160 -22.00 -7.86 -17.31
C ASN A 160 -22.81 -9.02 -16.73
N VAL A 161 -23.79 -9.49 -17.51
CA VAL A 161 -24.48 -10.75 -17.31
C VAL A 161 -24.45 -11.53 -18.59
N SER A 162 -23.92 -12.74 -18.53
CA SER A 162 -23.78 -13.61 -19.69
C SER A 162 -24.36 -14.99 -19.41
N PHE A 163 -24.88 -15.62 -20.43
CA PHE A 163 -25.29 -17.00 -20.41
C PHE A 163 -24.31 -17.85 -21.22
N VAL A 164 -23.83 -18.93 -20.64
CA VAL A 164 -22.90 -19.88 -21.23
C VAL A 164 -23.55 -21.25 -21.32
N SER A 165 -23.62 -21.84 -22.51
CA SER A 165 -24.15 -23.16 -22.78
C SER A 165 -23.27 -23.91 -23.79
N GLU A 166 -23.66 -25.12 -24.18
CA GLU A 166 -22.98 -25.85 -25.26
C GLU A 166 -23.08 -25.11 -26.60
N GLU A 167 -24.11 -24.31 -26.81
CA GLU A 167 -24.28 -23.47 -28.01
C GLU A 167 -23.35 -22.24 -28.04
N GLY A 168 -22.66 -21.96 -26.92
CA GLY A 168 -21.70 -20.86 -26.78
C GLY A 168 -22.07 -19.83 -25.74
N TRP A 169 -21.48 -18.66 -25.88
CA TRP A 169 -21.62 -17.54 -24.95
C TRP A 169 -22.55 -16.45 -25.53
N LYS A 170 -23.41 -15.91 -24.69
CA LYS A 170 -24.34 -14.82 -25.06
C LYS A 170 -24.42 -13.76 -23.96
N ASP A 171 -24.12 -12.52 -24.31
CA ASP A 171 -24.37 -11.36 -23.43
C ASP A 171 -25.87 -11.06 -23.33
N ILE A 172 -26.39 -11.10 -22.12
CA ILE A 172 -27.80 -10.83 -21.82
C ILE A 172 -27.96 -9.62 -20.87
N SER A 173 -26.92 -8.82 -20.67
CA SER A 173 -26.92 -7.65 -19.77
C SER A 173 -28.06 -6.67 -20.09
N ARG A 174 -28.48 -6.58 -21.35
CA ARG A 174 -29.60 -5.75 -21.79
C ARG A 174 -30.98 -6.13 -21.21
N LEU A 175 -31.09 -7.32 -20.61
CA LEU A 175 -32.32 -7.82 -20.01
C LEU A 175 -32.43 -7.44 -18.52
N ILE A 176 -31.43 -6.76 -17.96
CA ILE A 176 -31.45 -6.29 -16.59
C ILE A 176 -32.40 -5.11 -16.48
N GLU A 177 -33.38 -5.21 -15.59
CA GLU A 177 -34.32 -4.16 -15.25
C GLU A 177 -34.35 -3.96 -13.74
N HIS A 178 -34.13 -2.71 -13.26
CA HIS A 178 -34.14 -2.36 -11.83
C HIS A 178 -33.31 -3.25 -10.92
N ASN A 179 -32.08 -3.59 -11.36
CA ASN A 179 -31.17 -4.55 -10.71
C ASN A 179 -31.74 -5.97 -10.59
N GLY A 180 -32.71 -6.32 -11.40
CA GLY A 180 -33.28 -7.64 -11.49
C GLY A 180 -33.08 -8.27 -12.86
N LEU A 181 -33.08 -9.59 -12.90
CA LEU A 181 -33.08 -10.36 -14.13
C LEU A 181 -34.27 -11.32 -14.10
N ASP A 182 -35.23 -11.11 -15.00
CA ASP A 182 -36.34 -12.02 -15.32
C ASP A 182 -36.10 -12.59 -16.70
N TRP A 183 -35.75 -13.86 -16.75
CA TRP A 183 -35.37 -14.49 -18.00
C TRP A 183 -35.65 -15.99 -18.01
N CYS A 184 -35.78 -16.56 -19.19
CA CYS A 184 -36.01 -18.00 -19.40
C CYS A 184 -35.01 -18.50 -20.45
N PRO A 185 -34.03 -19.38 -20.07
CA PRO A 185 -33.05 -19.91 -21.01
C PRO A 185 -33.67 -20.93 -21.98
N ASP A 186 -33.19 -20.94 -23.20
CA ASP A 186 -33.59 -21.93 -24.21
C ASP A 186 -32.87 -23.29 -24.03
N PHE A 187 -31.71 -23.27 -23.36
CA PHE A 187 -30.80 -24.42 -23.16
C PHE A 187 -30.41 -24.51 -21.68
N ASP A 188 -29.93 -25.68 -21.29
CA ASP A 188 -29.19 -25.85 -20.03
C ASP A 188 -27.86 -25.11 -20.12
N GLY A 189 -27.38 -24.53 -19.00
CA GLY A 189 -26.13 -23.79 -18.99
C GLY A 189 -25.90 -23.05 -17.69
N GLN A 190 -25.00 -22.09 -17.73
CA GLN A 190 -24.62 -21.26 -16.58
C GLN A 190 -24.89 -19.78 -16.87
N LEU A 191 -25.52 -19.12 -15.92
CA LEU A 191 -25.55 -17.68 -15.86
C LEU A 191 -24.28 -17.20 -15.16
N VAL A 192 -23.55 -16.29 -15.78
CA VAL A 192 -22.33 -15.67 -15.23
C VAL A 192 -22.60 -14.20 -15.07
N PHE A 193 -22.44 -13.67 -13.87
CA PHE A 193 -22.58 -12.24 -13.63
C PHE A 193 -21.37 -11.66 -12.94
N ILE A 194 -20.99 -10.49 -13.42
CA ILE A 194 -19.79 -9.76 -13.01
C ILE A 194 -20.21 -8.40 -12.53
N TRP A 195 -19.77 -8.04 -11.34
CA TRP A 195 -20.03 -6.72 -10.75
C TRP A 195 -18.79 -6.14 -10.08
N SER A 196 -18.84 -4.91 -9.66
CA SER A 196 -17.78 -4.28 -8.91
C SER A 196 -18.24 -3.82 -7.53
N GLU A 197 -17.43 -4.12 -6.53
CA GLU A 197 -17.62 -3.65 -5.15
C GLU A 197 -16.61 -2.56 -4.81
N ILE A 198 -17.06 -1.53 -4.09
CA ILE A 198 -16.15 -0.49 -3.58
C ILE A 198 -15.35 -1.07 -2.42
N GLN A 199 -14.04 -0.85 -2.47
CA GLN A 199 -13.13 -1.13 -1.36
C GLN A 199 -13.00 0.11 -0.48
N GLU A 200 -13.67 0.10 0.67
CA GLU A 200 -13.81 1.28 1.52
C GLU A 200 -12.48 1.93 1.91
N TYR A 201 -11.44 1.11 2.11
CA TYR A 201 -10.15 1.52 2.66
C TYR A 201 -8.98 1.39 1.70
N SER A 202 -9.26 1.20 0.43
CA SER A 202 -8.23 1.03 -0.59
C SER A 202 -8.29 2.15 -1.61
N LEU A 203 -7.16 2.79 -1.85
CA LEU A 203 -7.00 3.77 -2.91
C LEU A 203 -6.95 3.06 -4.28
N ASP A 204 -7.65 3.59 -5.28
CA ASP A 204 -7.52 3.14 -6.66
C ASP A 204 -6.21 3.68 -7.27
N PRO A 205 -5.20 2.84 -7.50
CA PRO A 205 -3.93 3.29 -8.06
C PRO A 205 -4.07 3.78 -9.50
N MET A 206 -5.12 3.34 -10.21
CA MET A 206 -5.38 3.71 -11.60
C MET A 206 -6.20 5.01 -11.74
N HIS A 207 -6.72 5.56 -10.62
CA HIS A 207 -7.41 6.83 -10.67
C HIS A 207 -6.44 7.96 -11.08
N PRO A 208 -6.80 8.83 -12.05
CA PRO A 208 -5.87 9.83 -12.63
C PRO A 208 -5.18 10.76 -11.62
N LEU A 209 -5.80 10.99 -10.48
CA LEU A 209 -5.27 11.87 -9.42
C LEU A 209 -4.54 11.12 -8.30
N SER A 210 -4.53 9.79 -8.27
CA SER A 210 -3.99 9.03 -7.14
C SER A 210 -2.51 9.33 -6.89
N GLY A 211 -1.68 9.26 -7.92
CA GLY A 211 -0.26 9.58 -7.80
C GLY A 211 -0.01 11.00 -7.30
N GLN A 212 -0.76 11.98 -7.82
CA GLN A 212 -0.64 13.37 -7.38
C GLN A 212 -1.02 13.53 -5.91
N LYS A 213 -2.15 12.95 -5.48
CA LYS A 213 -2.63 13.08 -4.10
C LYS A 213 -1.74 12.38 -3.08
N VAL A 214 -1.17 11.24 -3.45
CA VAL A 214 -0.15 10.57 -2.61
C VAL A 214 1.09 11.45 -2.48
N CYS A 215 1.59 12.01 -3.59
CA CYS A 215 2.72 12.95 -3.54
C CYS A 215 2.42 14.16 -2.64
N GLU A 216 1.25 14.79 -2.79
CA GLU A 216 0.87 15.96 -1.99
C GLU A 216 0.75 15.63 -0.50
N LYS A 217 0.10 14.53 -0.14
CA LYS A 217 -0.19 14.20 1.27
C LYS A 217 0.97 13.50 1.97
N PHE A 218 1.68 12.62 1.30
CA PHE A 218 2.78 11.85 1.90
C PHE A 218 4.12 12.60 1.78
N PHE A 219 4.53 12.95 0.59
CA PHE A 219 5.83 13.62 0.41
C PHE A 219 5.81 15.06 0.90
N GLY A 220 4.68 15.75 0.78
CA GLY A 220 4.52 17.12 1.26
C GLY A 220 4.79 17.26 2.75
N VAL A 221 4.40 16.27 3.56
CA VAL A 221 4.70 16.26 5.02
C VAL A 221 6.20 16.20 5.29
N PHE A 222 6.95 15.42 4.49
CA PHE A 222 8.41 15.36 4.61
C PHE A 222 9.08 16.65 4.11
N GLU A 223 8.60 17.24 3.04
CA GLU A 223 9.10 18.51 2.53
C GLU A 223 8.90 19.64 3.55
N GLU A 224 7.79 19.61 4.30
CA GLU A 224 7.52 20.56 5.36
C GLU A 224 8.48 20.41 6.57
N HIS A 225 8.73 19.17 6.99
CA HIS A 225 9.57 18.89 8.17
C HIS A 225 11.06 18.82 7.87
N PHE A 226 11.43 18.48 6.65
CA PHE A 226 12.83 18.28 6.23
C PHE A 226 13.14 18.98 4.88
N PRO A 227 12.94 20.30 4.78
CA PRO A 227 13.07 21.02 3.50
C PRO A 227 14.50 21.03 2.96
N GLU A 228 15.51 20.91 3.84
CA GLU A 228 16.90 20.90 3.41
C GLU A 228 17.38 19.55 2.89
N GLU A 229 16.82 18.45 3.40
CA GLU A 229 17.15 17.08 3.06
C GLU A 229 16.40 16.58 1.83
N CYS A 230 15.19 17.09 1.60
CA CYS A 230 14.39 16.71 0.45
C CYS A 230 15.09 17.04 -0.87
N GLY A 231 15.21 16.03 -1.72
CA GLY A 231 15.89 16.13 -3.01
C GLY A 231 17.42 16.04 -2.97
N LYS A 232 18.02 15.92 -1.79
CA LYS A 232 19.47 15.68 -1.62
C LYS A 232 19.73 14.31 -1.00
N ASP A 233 19.32 14.14 0.25
CA ASP A 233 19.56 12.96 1.07
C ASP A 233 18.33 12.04 1.16
N MET A 234 17.18 12.51 0.72
CA MET A 234 15.92 11.76 0.73
C MET A 234 15.48 11.38 -0.69
N ILE A 235 15.06 10.14 -0.82
CA ILE A 235 14.51 9.59 -2.06
C ILE A 235 13.11 9.07 -1.75
N PHE A 236 12.13 9.56 -2.51
CA PHE A 236 10.76 9.08 -2.42
C PHE A 236 10.54 7.99 -3.47
N VAL A 237 10.17 6.81 -3.02
CA VAL A 237 9.82 5.69 -3.89
C VAL A 237 8.33 5.41 -3.68
N PRO A 238 7.46 5.81 -4.61
CA PRO A 238 6.06 5.43 -4.52
C PRO A 238 5.95 3.92 -4.74
N PHE A 239 5.32 3.24 -3.79
CA PHE A 239 4.92 1.85 -3.91
C PHE A 239 3.44 1.83 -4.35
N PHE A 240 3.21 1.38 -5.56
CA PHE A 240 1.89 1.06 -6.08
C PHE A 240 1.85 -0.40 -6.54
#